data_85c1962b723433e69f11c0ca20cc1aef
#
_entry.id   85c1962b723433e69f11c0ca20cc1aef
#
_cell.length_a   1.000
_cell.length_b   1.000
_cell.length_c   1.000
_cell.angle_alpha   90.00
_cell.angle_beta   90.00
_cell.angle_gamma   90.00
#
_symmetry.space_group_name_H-M   'P 1'
#
loop_
_entity.id
_entity.type
_entity.pdbx_description
1 polymer ?
#
loop_
_entity_poly.entity_id
_entity_poly.type
_entity_poly.pdbx_seq_one_letter_code
_entity_poly.pdbx_strand_id
1 'polypeptide(L)'
;GLERFVETSGLNDREAILAAIRSDLAPDAKEWRIKKNYPEAYAYLLANVYPGLRHSDYAVKYEVRAYTDVAEIRRLLRTQPQKLSLQEMYMAAQEMEPGSDEYAETFEIAVRMFPDDATANLNAATTALMRGDLKRADGYLSKAGERAEAIYARGVLAALAERYDEAAALFGQAHDGGVTEA
;
A
#
# COMPACT_ATOMS: atom_id res chain seq x y z
N GLY A 1 -6.96 -30.34 4.09
CA GLY A 1 -5.83 -31.24 4.19
C GLY A 1 -6.13 -32.63 3.66
N LEU A 2 -5.19 -33.57 3.82
CA LEU A 2 -5.26 -34.93 3.31
C LEU A 2 -6.53 -35.70 3.73
N GLU A 3 -6.91 -35.60 5.00
CA GLU A 3 -8.10 -36.27 5.55
C GLU A 3 -9.37 -35.88 4.78
N ARG A 4 -9.62 -34.58 4.62
CA ARG A 4 -10.80 -34.08 3.89
C ARG A 4 -10.82 -34.55 2.42
N PHE A 5 -9.65 -34.62 1.79
CA PHE A 5 -9.58 -35.16 0.42
C PHE A 5 -9.97 -36.64 0.39
N VAL A 6 -9.40 -37.45 1.30
CA VAL A 6 -9.71 -38.89 1.37
C VAL A 6 -11.18 -39.13 1.68
N GLU A 7 -11.80 -38.34 2.58
CA GLU A 7 -13.24 -38.44 2.91
C GLU A 7 -14.15 -38.27 1.69
N THR A 8 -13.78 -37.37 0.77
CA THR A 8 -14.57 -37.06 -0.43
C THR A 8 -14.11 -37.83 -1.68
N SER A 9 -13.03 -38.62 -1.57
CA SER A 9 -12.46 -39.39 -2.67
C SER A 9 -13.21 -40.68 -2.97
N GLY A 10 -13.11 -41.15 -4.21
CA GLY A 10 -13.60 -42.48 -4.62
C GLY A 10 -12.58 -43.62 -4.42
N LEU A 11 -11.61 -43.45 -3.52
CA LEU A 11 -10.61 -44.48 -3.26
C LEU A 11 -11.24 -45.77 -2.66
N ASN A 12 -10.90 -46.92 -3.16
CA ASN A 12 -11.45 -48.22 -2.72
C ASN A 12 -11.17 -48.48 -1.22
N ASP A 13 -9.97 -48.10 -0.75
CA ASP A 13 -9.50 -48.33 0.63
C ASP A 13 -9.74 -47.12 1.55
N ARG A 14 -10.68 -46.23 1.20
CA ARG A 14 -10.92 -44.97 1.85
C ARG A 14 -11.00 -45.06 3.38
N GLU A 15 -11.85 -45.92 3.91
CA GLU A 15 -12.08 -46.07 5.36
C GLU A 15 -10.81 -46.54 6.09
N ALA A 16 -10.06 -47.44 5.51
CA ALA A 16 -8.80 -47.94 6.08
C ALA A 16 -7.68 -46.87 6.06
N ILE A 17 -7.63 -46.06 5.00
CA ILE A 17 -6.70 -44.95 4.90
C ILE A 17 -7.11 -43.85 5.92
N LEU A 18 -8.39 -43.52 6.08
CA LEU A 18 -8.86 -42.59 7.11
C LEU A 18 -8.52 -43.07 8.52
N ALA A 19 -8.69 -44.37 8.79
CA ALA A 19 -8.28 -44.98 10.06
C ALA A 19 -6.76 -44.82 10.32
N ALA A 20 -5.94 -44.95 9.29
CA ALA A 20 -4.50 -44.75 9.41
C ALA A 20 -4.18 -43.25 9.67
N ILE A 21 -4.83 -42.31 8.98
CA ILE A 21 -4.65 -40.88 9.15
C ILE A 21 -5.06 -40.44 10.56
N ARG A 22 -6.18 -40.96 11.09
CA ARG A 22 -6.74 -40.60 12.41
C ARG A 22 -6.04 -41.32 13.58
N SER A 23 -5.16 -42.27 13.30
CA SER A 23 -4.46 -43.00 14.36
C SER A 23 -3.49 -42.09 15.12
N ASP A 24 -3.07 -42.51 16.33
CA ASP A 24 -2.12 -41.76 17.19
C ASP A 24 -0.66 -41.94 16.77
N LEU A 25 -0.39 -42.54 15.60
CA LEU A 25 0.95 -42.75 15.08
C LEU A 25 1.59 -41.40 14.69
N ALA A 26 2.92 -41.33 14.76
CA ALA A 26 3.67 -40.19 14.22
C ALA A 26 3.42 -40.04 12.70
N PRO A 27 3.52 -38.84 12.11
CA PRO A 27 3.20 -38.58 10.71
C PRO A 27 3.91 -39.55 9.73
N ASP A 28 5.20 -39.79 9.90
CA ASP A 28 5.99 -40.67 9.06
C ASP A 28 5.52 -42.14 9.15
N ALA A 29 5.11 -42.57 10.34
CA ALA A 29 4.58 -43.92 10.56
C ALA A 29 3.20 -44.11 9.91
N LYS A 30 2.34 -43.05 9.91
CA LYS A 30 1.08 -43.06 9.16
C LYS A 30 1.31 -43.17 7.67
N GLU A 31 2.23 -42.40 7.14
CA GLU A 31 2.58 -42.41 5.72
C GLU A 31 3.13 -43.79 5.32
N TRP A 32 4.09 -44.34 6.10
CA TRP A 32 4.63 -45.66 5.87
C TRP A 32 3.55 -46.73 5.88
N ARG A 33 2.60 -46.69 6.83
CA ARG A 33 1.49 -47.63 6.92
C ARG A 33 0.59 -47.61 5.69
N ILE A 34 0.26 -46.40 5.18
CA ILE A 34 -0.53 -46.24 3.95
C ILE A 34 0.25 -46.76 2.75
N LYS A 35 1.53 -46.36 2.62
CA LYS A 35 2.42 -46.84 1.54
C LYS A 35 2.56 -48.36 1.48
N LYS A 36 2.70 -48.99 2.64
CA LYS A 36 2.91 -50.46 2.71
C LYS A 36 1.64 -51.23 2.42
N ASN A 37 0.50 -50.80 2.99
CA ASN A 37 -0.73 -51.58 2.96
C ASN A 37 -1.64 -51.24 1.77
N TYR A 38 -1.50 -50.03 1.20
CA TYR A 38 -2.36 -49.49 0.14
C TYR A 38 -1.52 -48.80 -0.95
N PRO A 39 -0.63 -49.52 -1.63
CA PRO A 39 0.38 -48.95 -2.52
C PRO A 39 -0.24 -48.17 -3.70
N GLU A 40 -1.35 -48.64 -4.26
CA GLU A 40 -2.02 -47.96 -5.37
C GLU A 40 -2.65 -46.65 -4.93
N ALA A 41 -3.36 -46.66 -3.80
CA ALA A 41 -3.90 -45.45 -3.23
C ALA A 41 -2.80 -44.46 -2.82
N TYR A 42 -1.70 -44.94 -2.26
CA TYR A 42 -0.55 -44.12 -1.92
C TYR A 42 0.06 -43.47 -3.17
N ALA A 43 0.24 -44.22 -4.25
CA ALA A 43 0.73 -43.64 -5.52
C ALA A 43 -0.19 -42.57 -6.06
N TYR A 44 -1.49 -42.76 -5.99
CA TYR A 44 -2.46 -41.76 -6.38
C TYR A 44 -2.37 -40.51 -5.50
N LEU A 45 -2.31 -40.63 -4.17
CA LEU A 45 -2.15 -39.54 -3.23
C LEU A 45 -0.85 -38.77 -3.48
N LEU A 46 0.24 -39.45 -3.75
CA LEU A 46 1.55 -38.86 -4.03
C LEU A 46 1.54 -38.02 -5.31
N ALA A 47 0.85 -38.48 -6.34
CA ALA A 47 0.78 -37.78 -7.63
C ALA A 47 -0.21 -36.61 -7.65
N ASN A 48 -1.37 -36.77 -7.01
CA ASN A 48 -2.48 -35.87 -7.20
C ASN A 48 -2.82 -34.98 -5.98
N VAL A 49 -2.40 -35.37 -4.79
CA VAL A 49 -2.79 -34.68 -3.55
C VAL A 49 -1.61 -34.05 -2.84
N TYR A 50 -0.53 -34.79 -2.64
CA TYR A 50 0.63 -34.30 -1.88
C TYR A 50 1.30 -33.08 -2.51
N PRO A 51 1.40 -32.91 -3.84
CA PRO A 51 1.95 -31.68 -4.41
C PRO A 51 1.18 -30.42 -3.96
N GLY A 52 -0.15 -30.50 -3.89
CA GLY A 52 -1.00 -29.41 -3.41
C GLY A 52 -0.96 -29.18 -1.90
N LEU A 53 -0.50 -30.17 -1.11
CA LEU A 53 -0.36 -30.05 0.35
C LEU A 53 1.08 -29.70 0.78
N ARG A 54 2.07 -29.86 -0.10
CA ARG A 54 3.46 -29.50 0.16
C ARG A 54 3.66 -28.01 -0.09
N HIS A 55 3.26 -27.21 0.87
CA HIS A 55 3.53 -25.78 0.89
C HIS A 55 4.04 -25.38 2.26
N SER A 56 4.80 -24.31 2.29
CA SER A 56 5.23 -23.68 3.53
C SER A 56 4.47 -22.37 3.68
N ASP A 57 3.67 -22.26 4.71
CA ASP A 57 3.07 -21.00 5.10
C ASP A 57 4.11 -20.21 5.90
N TYR A 58 4.36 -18.98 5.49
CA TYR A 58 5.19 -18.06 6.26
C TYR A 58 4.42 -16.76 6.49
N ALA A 59 4.61 -16.21 7.68
CA ALA A 59 4.11 -14.90 8.02
C ALA A 59 5.29 -13.99 8.35
N VAL A 60 5.34 -12.86 7.69
CA VAL A 60 6.29 -11.79 8.04
C VAL A 60 5.60 -10.91 9.09
N LYS A 61 6.11 -10.92 10.31
CA LYS A 61 5.73 -9.96 11.35
C LYS A 61 6.71 -8.80 11.28
N TYR A 62 6.19 -7.61 11.13
CA TYR A 62 7.00 -6.38 11.19
C TYR A 62 6.32 -5.39 12.14
N GLU A 63 7.14 -4.64 12.84
CA GLU A 63 6.67 -3.51 13.65
C GLU A 63 6.94 -2.23 12.87
N VAL A 64 5.89 -1.45 12.66
CA VAL A 64 6.03 -0.11 12.09
C VAL A 64 6.46 0.81 13.23
N ARG A 65 7.70 1.28 13.16
CA ARG A 65 8.18 2.30 14.08
C ARG A 65 7.59 3.65 13.66
N ALA A 66 6.81 4.26 14.53
CA ALA A 66 6.37 5.64 14.39
C ALA A 66 7.45 6.58 14.96
N TYR A 67 7.79 7.60 14.18
CA TYR A 67 8.72 8.65 14.60
C TYR A 67 7.94 9.87 15.09
N THR A 68 8.26 10.36 16.28
CA THR A 68 7.63 11.53 16.90
C THR A 68 8.60 12.69 17.10
N ASP A 69 9.89 12.44 17.02
CA ASP A 69 10.92 13.48 17.11
C ASP A 69 11.11 14.10 15.71
N VAL A 70 10.74 15.36 15.58
CA VAL A 70 10.84 16.11 14.33
C VAL A 70 12.29 16.22 13.84
N ALA A 71 13.28 16.33 14.74
CA ALA A 71 14.68 16.39 14.35
C ALA A 71 15.14 15.04 13.73
N GLU A 72 14.69 13.91 14.30
CA GLU A 72 14.95 12.59 13.72
C GLU A 72 14.25 12.44 12.35
N ILE A 73 12.99 12.89 12.22
CA ILE A 73 12.23 12.85 10.96
C ILE A 73 12.96 13.68 9.88
N ARG A 74 13.37 14.91 10.18
CA ARG A 74 14.11 15.78 9.24
C ARG A 74 15.43 15.15 8.78
N ARG A 75 16.13 14.47 9.67
CA ARG A 75 17.32 13.69 9.30
C ARG A 75 16.99 12.51 8.38
N LEU A 76 15.92 11.78 8.67
CA LEU A 76 15.48 10.64 7.88
C LEU A 76 14.94 11.06 6.50
N LEU A 77 14.27 12.19 6.39
CA LEU A 77 13.85 12.76 5.10
C LEU A 77 15.01 12.84 4.10
N ARG A 78 16.19 13.25 4.56
CA ARG A 78 17.38 13.38 3.70
C ARG A 78 18.13 12.08 3.48
N THR A 79 18.08 11.15 4.42
CA THR A 79 18.95 9.95 4.41
C THR A 79 18.23 8.66 4.09
N GLN A 80 17.01 8.48 4.60
CA GLN A 80 16.22 7.24 4.50
C GLN A 80 14.72 7.53 4.46
N PRO A 81 14.21 8.32 3.48
CA PRO A 81 12.81 8.74 3.44
C PRO A 81 11.82 7.57 3.35
N GLN A 82 12.25 6.41 2.83
CA GLN A 82 11.43 5.20 2.76
C GLN A 82 11.04 4.62 4.13
N LYS A 83 11.64 5.12 5.22
CA LYS A 83 11.26 4.74 6.60
C LYS A 83 10.14 5.59 7.17
N LEU A 84 9.80 6.67 6.51
CA LEU A 84 8.81 7.64 6.97
C LEU A 84 7.47 7.40 6.29
N SER A 85 6.41 7.53 7.07
CA SER A 85 5.05 7.68 6.56
C SER A 85 4.83 9.11 6.05
N LEU A 86 3.81 9.28 5.24
CA LEU A 86 3.41 10.62 4.77
C LEU A 86 3.04 11.55 5.93
N GLN A 87 2.40 11.03 6.98
CA GLN A 87 2.04 11.77 8.18
C GLN A 87 3.28 12.35 8.90
N GLU A 88 4.34 11.57 9.02
CA GLU A 88 5.60 12.02 9.64
C GLU A 88 6.29 13.08 8.78
N MET A 89 6.25 12.97 7.46
CA MET A 89 6.75 14.01 6.56
C MET A 89 5.99 15.33 6.75
N TYR A 90 4.65 15.25 6.94
CA TYR A 90 3.84 16.43 7.28
C TYR A 90 4.21 17.04 8.62
N MET A 91 4.42 16.24 9.66
CA MET A 91 4.85 16.74 10.96
C MET A 91 6.14 17.54 10.85
N ALA A 92 7.10 17.08 10.05
CA ALA A 92 8.33 17.84 9.82
C ALA A 92 8.09 19.13 9.04
N ALA A 93 7.23 19.11 8.02
CA ALA A 93 6.92 20.27 7.20
C ALA A 93 6.21 21.38 8.00
N GLN A 94 5.39 21.03 9.01
CA GLN A 94 4.71 22.02 9.86
C GLN A 94 5.67 22.92 10.66
N GLU A 95 6.90 22.46 10.90
CA GLU A 95 7.94 23.24 11.60
C GLU A 95 8.90 23.96 10.64
N MET A 96 8.62 23.90 9.34
CA MET A 96 9.39 24.61 8.32
C MET A 96 8.67 25.87 7.87
N GLU A 97 9.43 26.86 7.40
CA GLU A 97 8.84 28.07 6.82
C GLU A 97 8.17 27.71 5.47
N PRO A 98 6.85 27.97 5.31
CA PRO A 98 6.15 27.71 4.05
C PRO A 98 6.82 28.41 2.86
N GLY A 99 7.05 27.66 1.78
CA GLY A 99 7.73 28.16 0.59
C GLY A 99 9.26 28.18 0.66
N SER A 100 9.87 27.83 1.80
CA SER A 100 11.32 27.65 1.89
C SER A 100 11.81 26.47 1.04
N ASP A 101 13.11 26.42 0.77
CA ASP A 101 13.70 25.32 0.02
C ASP A 101 13.53 23.97 0.74
N GLU A 102 13.68 23.96 2.05
CA GLU A 102 13.50 22.75 2.87
C GLU A 102 12.05 22.25 2.86
N TYR A 103 11.09 23.19 2.94
CA TYR A 103 9.67 22.88 2.82
C TYR A 103 9.35 22.26 1.46
N ALA A 104 9.85 22.85 0.38
CA ALA A 104 9.66 22.35 -0.97
C ALA A 104 10.28 20.98 -1.17
N GLU A 105 11.53 20.78 -0.71
CA GLU A 105 12.22 19.49 -0.78
C GLU A 105 11.43 18.39 -0.06
N THR A 106 10.83 18.70 1.10
CA THR A 106 10.04 17.75 1.86
C THR A 106 8.87 17.21 1.04
N PHE A 107 8.13 18.07 0.34
CA PHE A 107 6.99 17.63 -0.49
C PHE A 107 7.44 16.98 -1.80
N GLU A 108 8.58 17.35 -2.37
CA GLU A 108 9.18 16.62 -3.49
C GLU A 108 9.59 15.19 -3.09
N ILE A 109 10.12 15.02 -1.88
CA ILE A 109 10.41 13.70 -1.31
C ILE A 109 9.10 12.93 -1.07
N ALA A 110 8.08 13.57 -0.50
CA ALA A 110 6.79 12.95 -0.25
C ALA A 110 6.16 12.39 -1.54
N VAL A 111 6.12 13.16 -2.63
CA VAL A 111 5.62 12.69 -3.93
C VAL A 111 6.49 11.57 -4.52
N ARG A 112 7.80 11.64 -4.34
CA ARG A 112 8.69 10.57 -4.81
C ARG A 112 8.46 9.25 -4.08
N MET A 113 8.13 9.31 -2.79
CA MET A 113 7.84 8.13 -1.97
C MET A 113 6.40 7.63 -2.16
N PHE A 114 5.45 8.54 -2.38
CA PHE A 114 4.02 8.28 -2.51
C PHE A 114 3.46 8.91 -3.80
N PRO A 115 3.87 8.43 -5.00
CA PRO A 115 3.62 9.12 -6.27
C PRO A 115 2.15 9.22 -6.67
N ASP A 116 1.31 8.33 -6.14
CA ASP A 116 -0.12 8.30 -6.46
C ASP A 116 -1.01 8.76 -5.28
N ASP A 117 -0.39 9.27 -4.20
CA ASP A 117 -1.14 9.85 -3.10
C ASP A 117 -1.61 11.26 -3.44
N ALA A 118 -2.95 11.46 -3.43
CA ALA A 118 -3.57 12.72 -3.82
C ALA A 118 -3.16 13.88 -2.90
N THR A 119 -2.95 13.61 -1.60
CA THR A 119 -2.57 14.64 -0.64
C THR A 119 -1.10 15.05 -0.81
N ALA A 120 -0.20 14.08 -1.03
CA ALA A 120 1.19 14.38 -1.34
C ALA A 120 1.31 15.25 -2.60
N ASN A 121 0.58 14.89 -3.66
CA ASN A 121 0.55 15.64 -4.91
C ASN A 121 -0.05 17.03 -4.73
N LEU A 122 -1.12 17.19 -3.97
CA LEU A 122 -1.72 18.52 -3.69
C LEU A 122 -0.74 19.45 -2.98
N ASN A 123 -0.02 18.95 -1.98
CA ASN A 123 0.93 19.79 -1.24
C ASN A 123 2.18 20.14 -2.06
N ALA A 124 2.67 19.20 -2.87
CA ALA A 124 3.74 19.49 -3.80
C ALA A 124 3.30 20.53 -4.86
N ALA A 125 2.05 20.44 -5.34
CA ALA A 125 1.47 21.42 -6.26
C ALA A 125 1.39 22.81 -5.63
N THR A 126 0.83 22.90 -4.42
CA THR A 126 0.72 24.17 -3.67
C THR A 126 2.10 24.79 -3.48
N THR A 127 3.08 23.99 -3.10
CA THR A 127 4.47 24.46 -2.96
C THR A 127 5.05 24.95 -4.28
N ALA A 128 4.80 24.26 -5.40
CA ALA A 128 5.24 24.67 -6.72
C ALA A 128 4.56 26.00 -7.16
N LEU A 129 3.25 26.18 -6.86
CA LEU A 129 2.52 27.43 -7.10
C LEU A 129 3.12 28.59 -6.30
N MET A 130 3.42 28.41 -5.02
CA MET A 130 4.07 29.43 -4.18
C MET A 130 5.43 29.88 -4.76
N ARG A 131 6.12 29.01 -5.45
CA ARG A 131 7.42 29.27 -6.10
C ARG A 131 7.30 29.74 -7.54
N GLY A 132 6.09 29.81 -8.08
CA GLY A 132 5.84 30.19 -9.48
C GLY A 132 6.20 29.12 -10.51
N ASP A 133 6.44 27.89 -10.09
CA ASP A 133 6.72 26.75 -11.00
C ASP A 133 5.40 26.14 -11.49
N LEU A 134 4.74 26.83 -12.42
CA LEU A 134 3.44 26.45 -12.95
C LEU A 134 3.47 25.08 -13.65
N LYS A 135 4.59 24.74 -14.28
CA LYS A 135 4.73 23.45 -14.99
C LYS A 135 4.73 22.28 -14.04
N ARG A 136 5.49 22.37 -12.94
CA ARG A 136 5.47 21.32 -11.91
C ARG A 136 4.13 21.26 -11.19
N ALA A 137 3.55 22.43 -10.89
CA ALA A 137 2.24 22.50 -10.26
C ALA A 137 1.17 21.75 -11.07
N ASP A 138 1.10 21.97 -12.38
CA ASP A 138 0.17 21.28 -13.28
C ASP A 138 0.38 19.75 -13.24
N GLY A 139 1.63 19.30 -13.31
CA GLY A 139 1.97 17.89 -13.22
C GLY A 139 1.50 17.22 -11.92
N TYR A 140 1.66 17.89 -10.78
CA TYR A 140 1.19 17.41 -9.49
C TYR A 140 -0.34 17.47 -9.37
N LEU A 141 -0.97 18.55 -9.84
CA LEU A 141 -2.43 18.71 -9.78
C LEU A 141 -3.17 17.67 -10.61
N SER A 142 -2.57 17.12 -11.66
CA SER A 142 -3.15 16.02 -12.42
C SER A 142 -3.38 14.75 -11.57
N LYS A 143 -2.68 14.62 -10.43
CA LYS A 143 -2.76 13.50 -9.49
C LYS A 143 -3.35 13.87 -8.12
N ALA A 144 -3.67 15.14 -7.90
CA ALA A 144 -4.14 15.63 -6.59
C ALA A 144 -5.61 15.28 -6.28
N GLY A 145 -6.30 14.56 -7.19
CA GLY A 145 -7.71 14.18 -7.02
C GLY A 145 -8.67 15.34 -7.25
N GLU A 146 -9.92 15.17 -6.80
CA GLU A 146 -11.03 16.09 -7.08
C GLU A 146 -11.62 16.74 -5.81
N ARG A 147 -10.86 16.77 -4.73
CA ARG A 147 -11.29 17.48 -3.51
C ARG A 147 -11.31 18.99 -3.74
N ALA A 148 -12.12 19.70 -2.99
CA ALA A 148 -12.32 21.15 -3.13
C ALA A 148 -10.99 21.92 -3.06
N GLU A 149 -10.04 21.50 -2.23
CA GLU A 149 -8.72 22.11 -2.10
C GLU A 149 -7.86 21.90 -3.38
N ALA A 150 -8.01 20.76 -4.04
CA ALA A 150 -7.30 20.49 -5.30
C ALA A 150 -7.92 21.33 -6.45
N ILE A 151 -9.25 21.50 -6.46
CA ILE A 151 -9.96 22.36 -7.41
C ILE A 151 -9.53 23.81 -7.19
N TYR A 152 -9.44 24.26 -5.93
CA TYR A 152 -8.94 25.59 -5.59
C TYR A 152 -7.50 25.81 -6.10
N ALA A 153 -6.61 24.86 -5.87
CA ALA A 153 -5.23 24.96 -6.35
C ALA A 153 -5.13 24.99 -7.89
N ARG A 154 -6.02 24.31 -8.62
CA ARG A 154 -6.14 24.45 -10.08
C ARG A 154 -6.64 25.84 -10.47
N GLY A 155 -7.56 26.43 -9.70
CA GLY A 155 -7.99 27.81 -9.87
C GLY A 155 -6.82 28.79 -9.74
N VAL A 156 -5.97 28.61 -8.72
CA VAL A 156 -4.75 29.41 -8.53
C VAL A 156 -3.79 29.23 -9.71
N LEU A 157 -3.58 27.99 -10.18
CA LEU A 157 -2.76 27.71 -11.36
C LEU A 157 -3.30 28.45 -12.59
N ALA A 158 -4.60 28.41 -12.83
CA ALA A 158 -5.24 29.09 -13.96
C ALA A 158 -5.09 30.62 -13.85
N ALA A 159 -5.26 31.18 -12.65
CA ALA A 159 -5.08 32.62 -12.41
C ALA A 159 -3.64 33.07 -12.67
N LEU A 160 -2.65 32.32 -12.18
CA LEU A 160 -1.23 32.59 -12.42
C LEU A 160 -0.82 32.41 -13.88
N ALA A 161 -1.55 31.58 -14.63
CA ALA A 161 -1.40 31.41 -16.07
C ALA A 161 -2.26 32.39 -16.90
N GLU A 162 -2.84 33.43 -16.26
CA GLU A 162 -3.68 34.47 -16.87
C GLU A 162 -4.98 33.96 -17.52
N ARG A 163 -5.41 32.74 -17.16
CA ARG A 163 -6.67 32.12 -17.64
C ARG A 163 -7.82 32.45 -16.67
N TYR A 164 -8.21 33.73 -16.60
CA TYR A 164 -9.08 34.26 -15.55
C TYR A 164 -10.49 33.68 -15.54
N ASP A 165 -11.10 33.41 -16.70
CA ASP A 165 -12.45 32.83 -16.77
C ASP A 165 -12.46 31.41 -16.20
N GLU A 166 -11.43 30.63 -16.52
CA GLU A 166 -11.25 29.29 -15.97
C GLU A 166 -10.99 29.33 -14.47
N ALA A 167 -10.15 30.26 -14.00
CA ALA A 167 -9.88 30.45 -12.58
C ALA A 167 -11.17 30.77 -11.80
N ALA A 168 -11.98 31.70 -12.30
CA ALA A 168 -13.25 32.07 -11.67
C ALA A 168 -14.20 30.87 -11.55
N ALA A 169 -14.32 30.05 -12.61
CA ALA A 169 -15.15 28.85 -12.58
C ALA A 169 -14.67 27.84 -11.55
N LEU A 170 -13.34 27.61 -11.46
CA LEU A 170 -12.74 26.68 -10.51
C LEU A 170 -12.86 27.17 -9.06
N PHE A 171 -12.68 28.46 -8.81
CA PHE A 171 -12.91 29.01 -7.47
C PHE A 171 -14.38 28.89 -7.04
N GLY A 172 -15.33 29.09 -7.95
CA GLY A 172 -16.75 28.84 -7.67
C GLY A 172 -17.01 27.41 -7.28
N GLN A 173 -16.45 26.44 -8.01
CA GLN A 173 -16.58 25.01 -7.68
C GLN A 173 -15.93 24.66 -6.33
N ALA A 174 -14.76 25.22 -6.04
CA ALA A 174 -14.07 25.00 -4.77
C ALA A 174 -14.87 25.56 -3.58
N HIS A 175 -15.44 26.74 -3.74
CA HIS A 175 -16.31 27.37 -2.74
C HIS A 175 -17.56 26.51 -2.46
N ASP A 176 -18.24 26.03 -3.51
CA ASP A 176 -19.40 25.13 -3.38
C ASP A 176 -19.02 23.79 -2.73
N GLY A 177 -17.77 23.36 -2.88
CA GLY A 177 -17.17 22.19 -2.22
C GLY A 177 -16.72 22.43 -0.77
N GLY A 178 -16.86 23.64 -0.24
CA GLY A 178 -16.59 23.97 1.17
C GLY A 178 -15.29 24.72 1.46
N VAL A 179 -14.53 25.15 0.45
CA VAL A 179 -13.38 26.04 0.64
C VAL A 179 -13.91 27.48 0.84
N THR A 180 -13.79 27.99 2.06
CA THR A 180 -14.38 29.31 2.46
C THR A 180 -13.41 30.48 2.34
N GLU A 181 -12.12 30.22 2.11
CA GLU A 181 -11.10 31.25 1.92
C GLU A 181 -10.71 31.33 0.44
N ALA A 182 -11.51 32.03 -0.32
CA ALA A 182 -11.21 32.36 -1.70
C ALA A 182 -11.32 33.85 -1.93
#